data_0046400363167c632f7875911b0ec1b7
#
_entry.id   0046400363167c632f7875911b0ec1b7
#
_cell.length_a   1.000
_cell.length_b   1.000
_cell.length_c   1.000
_cell.angle_alpha   90.00
_cell.angle_beta   90.00
_cell.angle_gamma   90.00
#
_symmetry.space_group_name_H-M   'P 1'
#
loop_
_entity.id
_entity.type
_entity.pdbx_description
1 polymer ?
#
loop_
_entity_poly.entity_id
_entity_poly.type
_entity_poly.pdbx_seq_one_letter_code
_entity_poly.pdbx_strand_id
1 'polypeptide(L)'
;SEMCIRDSNSSDMAAAQTEDLAIDMTAEGGDLDAPIIRLLNSLVQRAVTTTASDIHIEPFEGETKVRMRIDGVIIDYVTLQRALHQPLIARIKIMSNLDIAEHRIPQDGHFRARLETGPDVNVRVSILPTVFGEKAVLRILSSNTYIKNANHFGMNDETYRRFLPLLNRPNGIVYLTGPTGSGKTTTLYMVLQTIAERQVNVSTIEDPVERNLARINQTQVNNIAGLTFESGLRALLRQDPDVIM
;
A
#
# COMPACT_ATOMS: atom_id res chain seq x y z
N SER A 1 -1.56 7.37 45.76
CA SER A 1 -0.41 8.03 45.09
C SER A 1 -0.68 8.09 43.61
N GLU A 2 -1.15 9.25 43.18
CA GLU A 2 -1.40 9.61 41.78
C GLU A 2 -0.06 9.79 41.08
N MET A 3 0.12 9.09 39.98
CA MET A 3 1.28 9.25 39.11
C MET A 3 0.83 10.11 37.93
N CYS A 4 1.13 11.43 38.03
CA CYS A 4 1.01 12.36 36.91
C CYS A 4 1.96 11.95 35.78
N ILE A 5 1.42 11.48 34.67
CA ILE A 5 2.15 11.42 33.40
C ILE A 5 2.04 12.82 32.79
N ARG A 6 3.16 13.51 32.70
CA ARG A 6 3.25 14.82 32.04
C ARG A 6 3.06 14.65 30.53
N ASP A 7 2.00 15.25 30.03
CA ASP A 7 1.86 15.61 28.62
C ASP A 7 2.90 16.70 28.27
N SER A 8 4.00 16.27 27.71
CA SER A 8 4.94 17.18 27.07
C SER A 8 5.62 16.41 25.95
N ASN A 9 5.12 16.57 24.70
CA ASN A 9 5.90 16.43 23.47
C ASN A 9 5.05 16.44 22.17
N SER A 10 3.72 16.65 22.21
CA SER A 10 2.95 16.68 20.97
C SER A 10 2.97 18.05 20.25
N SER A 11 3.15 19.14 20.98
CA SER A 11 3.17 20.49 20.40
C SER A 11 4.54 20.85 19.75
N ASP A 12 5.64 20.39 20.33
CA ASP A 12 6.97 20.73 19.80
C ASP A 12 7.34 19.91 18.55
N MET A 13 6.80 18.69 18.40
CA MET A 13 6.99 17.90 17.18
C MET A 13 6.21 18.43 15.98
N ALA A 14 5.04 19.04 16.19
CA ALA A 14 4.25 19.63 15.13
C ALA A 14 4.86 20.93 14.60
N ALA A 15 5.45 21.75 15.48
CA ALA A 15 6.06 23.02 15.11
C ALA A 15 7.37 22.88 14.33
N ALA A 16 8.20 21.91 14.68
CA ALA A 16 9.48 21.65 13.99
C ALA A 16 9.31 21.04 12.57
N GLN A 17 8.13 20.55 12.23
CA GLN A 17 7.87 19.84 10.97
C GLN A 17 7.19 20.72 9.91
N THR A 18 6.65 21.87 10.29
CA THR A 18 6.06 22.84 9.35
C THR A 18 7.12 23.64 8.60
N GLU A 19 8.34 23.78 9.12
CA GLU A 19 9.40 24.52 8.45
C GLU A 19 10.05 23.75 7.29
N ASP A 20 10.17 22.43 7.39
CA ASP A 20 10.74 21.58 6.33
C ASP A 20 9.79 21.35 5.13
N LEU A 21 8.50 21.64 5.28
CA LEU A 21 7.50 21.56 4.23
C LEU A 21 7.13 22.93 3.64
N ALA A 22 7.81 23.99 4.05
CA ALA A 22 7.68 25.30 3.43
C ALA A 22 8.23 25.25 1.99
N ILE A 23 7.37 24.78 1.08
CA ILE A 23 7.64 24.86 -0.35
C ILE A 23 7.69 26.35 -0.70
N ASP A 24 8.84 26.82 -1.17
CA ASP A 24 8.99 28.18 -1.66
C ASP A 24 8.05 28.39 -2.86
N MET A 25 6.89 28.98 -2.58
CA MET A 25 5.82 29.23 -3.52
C MET A 25 6.05 30.54 -4.32
N THR A 26 7.19 31.22 -4.12
CA THR A 26 7.48 32.51 -4.78
C THR A 26 8.09 32.38 -6.16
N ALA A 27 8.28 31.15 -6.68
CA ALA A 27 8.68 30.94 -8.07
C ALA A 27 7.49 31.24 -9.00
N GLU A 28 7.33 32.47 -9.37
CA GLU A 28 6.42 32.87 -10.44
C GLU A 28 6.79 32.15 -11.76
N GLY A 29 5.89 31.27 -12.23
CA GLY A 29 5.87 30.82 -13.62
C GLY A 29 6.70 29.62 -14.01
N GLY A 30 6.94 28.65 -13.13
CA GLY A 30 7.65 27.43 -13.49
C GLY A 30 7.19 26.20 -12.70
N ASP A 31 6.68 25.24 -13.43
CA ASP A 31 6.56 23.82 -13.09
C ASP A 31 6.18 23.49 -11.62
N LEU A 32 4.89 23.60 -11.31
CA LEU A 32 4.29 23.17 -10.03
C LEU A 32 4.42 21.66 -9.80
N ASP A 33 4.83 20.90 -10.82
CA ASP A 33 4.95 19.44 -10.71
C ASP A 33 6.06 19.02 -9.75
N ALA A 34 7.22 19.68 -9.78
CA ALA A 34 8.35 19.30 -8.93
C ALA A 34 8.08 19.51 -7.42
N PRO A 35 7.46 20.61 -6.98
CA PRO A 35 7.03 20.79 -5.59
C PRO A 35 5.99 19.76 -5.13
N ILE A 36 4.98 19.48 -5.97
CA ILE A 36 3.91 18.53 -5.65
C ILE A 36 4.46 17.09 -5.57
N ILE A 37 5.37 16.72 -6.46
CA ILE A 37 6.04 15.40 -6.42
C ILE A 37 6.81 15.26 -5.11
N ARG A 38 7.59 16.29 -4.73
CA ARG A 38 8.35 16.28 -3.46
C ARG A 38 7.42 16.21 -2.26
N LEU A 39 6.32 16.97 -2.26
CA LEU A 39 5.32 16.93 -1.19
C LEU A 39 4.75 15.53 -1.03
N LEU A 40 4.27 14.90 -2.11
CA LEU A 40 3.69 13.56 -2.03
C LEU A 40 4.71 12.52 -1.54
N ASN A 41 5.95 12.58 -2.07
CA ASN A 41 7.02 11.69 -1.65
C ASN A 41 7.35 11.86 -0.16
N SER A 42 7.43 13.11 0.33
CA SER A 42 7.67 13.38 1.75
C SER A 42 6.55 12.89 2.65
N LEU A 43 5.28 13.01 2.21
CA LEU A 43 4.13 12.47 2.95
C LEU A 43 4.20 10.94 3.06
N VAL A 44 4.50 10.25 1.97
CA VAL A 44 4.64 8.78 1.96
C VAL A 44 5.84 8.35 2.79
N GLN A 45 6.99 9.00 2.62
CA GLN A 45 8.20 8.71 3.41
C GLN A 45 7.93 8.91 4.91
N ARG A 46 7.24 9.99 5.28
CA ARG A 46 6.87 10.26 6.67
C ARG A 46 5.92 9.21 7.23
N ALA A 47 4.89 8.83 6.47
CA ALA A 47 3.96 7.79 6.88
C ALA A 47 4.67 6.46 7.16
N VAL A 48 5.63 6.09 6.33
CA VAL A 48 6.43 4.87 6.54
C VAL A 48 7.32 4.99 7.78
N THR A 49 8.01 6.11 7.97
CA THR A 49 8.90 6.31 9.13
C THR A 49 8.16 6.37 10.45
N THR A 50 6.91 6.88 10.45
CA THR A 50 6.05 6.91 11.64
C THR A 50 5.15 5.70 11.79
N THR A 51 5.32 4.67 10.93
CA THR A 51 4.47 3.47 10.90
C THR A 51 2.98 3.77 10.76
N ALA A 52 2.64 4.87 10.08
CA ALA A 52 1.24 5.21 9.80
C ALA A 52 0.63 4.18 8.85
N SER A 53 -0.60 3.76 9.13
CA SER A 53 -1.36 2.86 8.28
C SER A 53 -2.02 3.56 7.09
N ASP A 54 -2.47 4.80 7.30
CA ASP A 54 -3.20 5.56 6.28
C ASP A 54 -2.80 7.04 6.30
N ILE A 55 -2.78 7.67 5.11
CA ILE A 55 -2.70 9.11 4.91
C ILE A 55 -4.05 9.58 4.37
N HIS A 56 -4.66 10.53 5.04
CA HIS A 56 -5.91 11.16 4.63
C HIS A 56 -5.62 12.57 4.11
N ILE A 57 -6.00 12.86 2.87
CA ILE A 57 -5.89 14.18 2.24
C ILE A 57 -7.32 14.69 2.03
N GLU A 58 -7.72 15.65 2.83
CA GLU A 58 -9.10 16.04 2.98
C GLU A 58 -9.31 17.52 2.67
N PRO A 59 -10.17 17.84 1.67
CA PRO A 59 -10.50 19.21 1.35
C PRO A 59 -11.55 19.75 2.33
N PHE A 60 -11.33 20.97 2.80
CA PHE A 60 -12.27 21.78 3.54
C PHE A 60 -12.53 23.11 2.82
N GLU A 61 -13.38 23.97 3.35
CA GLU A 61 -13.79 25.21 2.67
C GLU A 61 -12.61 26.12 2.30
N GLY A 62 -11.67 26.34 3.22
CA GLY A 62 -10.51 27.24 3.00
C GLY A 62 -9.15 26.55 2.90
N GLU A 63 -9.06 25.29 3.22
CA GLU A 63 -7.79 24.59 3.42
C GLU A 63 -7.87 23.11 3.01
N THR A 64 -6.72 22.45 2.93
CA THR A 64 -6.62 21.02 2.80
C THR A 64 -5.88 20.46 4.01
N LYS A 65 -6.49 19.54 4.74
CA LYS A 65 -5.84 18.85 5.85
C LYS A 65 -5.25 17.53 5.39
N VAL A 66 -4.01 17.29 5.79
CA VAL A 66 -3.37 15.98 5.69
C VAL A 66 -3.30 15.41 7.09
N ARG A 67 -3.91 14.25 7.27
CA ARG A 67 -3.94 13.53 8.55
C ARG A 67 -3.34 12.15 8.36
N MET A 68 -2.71 11.63 9.39
CA MET A 68 -2.13 10.29 9.39
C MET A 68 -2.79 9.42 10.46
N ARG A 69 -3.04 8.17 10.13
CA ARG A 69 -3.47 7.19 11.13
C ARG A 69 -2.26 6.44 11.66
N ILE A 70 -1.95 6.65 12.93
CA ILE A 70 -0.84 6.01 13.63
C ILE A 70 -1.41 5.24 14.81
N ASP A 71 -1.12 3.95 14.94
CA ASP A 71 -1.63 3.06 15.99
C ASP A 71 -3.17 3.14 16.17
N GLY A 72 -3.88 3.28 15.05
CA GLY A 72 -5.35 3.37 15.02
C GLY A 72 -5.91 4.78 15.28
N VAL A 73 -5.10 5.74 15.72
CA VAL A 73 -5.52 7.12 16.00
C VAL A 73 -5.22 8.01 14.79
N ILE A 74 -6.17 8.88 14.43
CA ILE A 74 -5.98 9.90 13.39
C ILE A 74 -5.37 11.15 14.02
N ILE A 75 -4.23 11.59 13.49
CA ILE A 75 -3.49 12.74 13.94
C ILE A 75 -3.41 13.76 12.80
N ASP A 76 -3.68 15.03 13.07
CA ASP A 76 -3.44 16.12 12.13
C ASP A 76 -1.94 16.26 11.91
N TYR A 77 -1.49 16.15 10.64
CA TYR A 77 -0.08 16.21 10.32
C TYR A 77 0.31 17.58 9.76
N VAL A 78 -0.37 18.04 8.71
CA VAL A 78 -0.10 19.34 8.10
C VAL A 78 -1.36 19.89 7.45
N THR A 79 -1.49 21.21 7.49
CA THR A 79 -2.53 21.95 6.76
C THR A 79 -1.89 22.63 5.55
N LEU A 80 -2.44 22.35 4.38
CA LEU A 80 -1.97 22.89 3.10
C LEU A 80 -2.92 23.98 2.62
N GLN A 81 -2.38 24.94 1.85
CA GLN A 81 -3.18 25.92 1.13
C GLN A 81 -4.13 25.21 0.15
N ARG A 82 -5.35 25.71 0.03
CA ARG A 82 -6.37 25.18 -0.86
C ARG A 82 -5.90 25.01 -2.32
N ALA A 83 -5.06 25.90 -2.80
CA ALA A 83 -4.49 25.86 -4.15
C ALA A 83 -3.67 24.60 -4.44
N LEU A 84 -3.08 23.95 -3.42
CA LEU A 84 -2.28 22.75 -3.57
C LEU A 84 -3.14 21.46 -3.66
N HIS A 85 -4.43 21.54 -3.32
CA HIS A 85 -5.29 20.36 -3.24
C HIS A 85 -5.45 19.66 -4.60
N GLN A 86 -5.93 20.39 -5.61
CA GLN A 86 -6.18 19.84 -6.95
C GLN A 86 -4.91 19.25 -7.60
N PRO A 87 -3.76 19.96 -7.62
CA PRO A 87 -2.51 19.41 -8.12
C PRO A 87 -2.07 18.14 -7.39
N LEU A 88 -2.25 18.09 -6.06
CA LEU A 88 -1.89 16.92 -5.27
C LEU A 88 -2.78 15.70 -5.60
N ILE A 89 -4.10 15.90 -5.72
CA ILE A 89 -5.04 14.86 -6.14
C ILE A 89 -4.74 14.38 -7.56
N ALA A 90 -4.49 15.30 -8.50
CA ALA A 90 -4.12 14.95 -9.87
C ALA A 90 -2.86 14.08 -9.90
N ARG A 91 -1.83 14.46 -9.12
CA ARG A 91 -0.60 13.66 -9.03
C ARG A 91 -0.85 12.27 -8.48
N ILE A 92 -1.67 12.13 -7.45
CA ILE A 92 -2.06 10.83 -6.88
C ILE A 92 -2.78 9.99 -7.93
N LYS A 93 -3.71 10.58 -8.68
CA LYS A 93 -4.42 9.88 -9.76
C LYS A 93 -3.47 9.39 -10.85
N ILE A 94 -2.52 10.22 -11.30
CA ILE A 94 -1.50 9.83 -12.28
C ILE A 94 -0.70 8.62 -11.78
N MET A 95 -0.20 8.68 -10.56
CA MET A 95 0.61 7.60 -10.00
C MET A 95 -0.18 6.29 -9.83
N SER A 96 -1.49 6.40 -9.58
CA SER A 96 -2.39 5.26 -9.35
C SER A 96 -3.08 4.77 -10.62
N ASN A 97 -2.75 5.35 -11.79
CA ASN A 97 -3.38 5.07 -13.08
C ASN A 97 -4.90 5.26 -13.06
N LEU A 98 -5.36 6.35 -12.41
CA LEU A 98 -6.76 6.74 -12.32
C LEU A 98 -7.07 7.85 -13.34
N ASP A 99 -8.35 8.02 -13.66
CA ASP A 99 -8.81 9.07 -14.58
C ASP A 99 -8.71 10.44 -13.91
N ILE A 100 -7.86 11.31 -14.47
CA ILE A 100 -7.63 12.66 -13.96
C ILE A 100 -8.82 13.56 -14.23
N ALA A 101 -9.53 13.33 -15.34
CA ALA A 101 -10.63 14.19 -15.78
C ALA A 101 -11.96 13.87 -15.06
N GLU A 102 -12.09 12.67 -14.48
CA GLU A 102 -13.29 12.27 -13.76
C GLU A 102 -13.22 12.67 -12.29
N HIS A 103 -14.16 13.49 -11.83
CA HIS A 103 -14.23 14.05 -10.47
C HIS A 103 -15.53 13.74 -9.73
N ARG A 104 -16.46 13.01 -10.38
CA ARG A 104 -17.84 12.85 -9.90
C ARG A 104 -18.12 11.48 -9.30
N ILE A 105 -17.26 10.50 -9.57
CA ILE A 105 -17.42 9.13 -9.08
C ILE A 105 -16.20 8.71 -8.26
N PRO A 106 -16.37 7.78 -7.31
CA PRO A 106 -15.24 7.19 -6.59
C PRO A 106 -14.29 6.47 -7.54
N GLN A 107 -12.99 6.52 -7.24
CA GLN A 107 -11.96 5.80 -7.97
C GLN A 107 -11.02 5.13 -6.98
N ASP A 108 -10.68 3.87 -7.25
CA ASP A 108 -9.73 3.09 -6.46
C ASP A 108 -8.55 2.66 -7.34
N GLY A 109 -7.36 2.73 -6.79
CA GLY A 109 -6.14 2.37 -7.50
C GLY A 109 -5.01 2.04 -6.53
N HIS A 110 -3.84 1.90 -7.08
CA HIS A 110 -2.64 1.64 -6.28
C HIS A 110 -1.41 2.07 -7.04
N PHE A 111 -0.34 2.35 -6.30
CA PHE A 111 0.98 2.59 -6.88
C PHE A 111 2.08 2.05 -5.96
N ARG A 112 3.26 1.90 -6.52
CA ARG A 112 4.46 1.56 -5.76
C ARG A 112 5.31 2.80 -5.56
N ALA A 113 5.54 3.16 -4.31
CA ALA A 113 6.41 4.26 -3.93
C ALA A 113 7.82 3.74 -3.68
N ARG A 114 8.81 4.33 -4.38
CA ARG A 114 10.22 4.13 -4.09
C ARG A 114 10.63 5.15 -3.03
N LEU A 115 11.11 4.67 -1.91
CA LEU A 115 11.58 5.52 -0.81
C LEU A 115 13.06 5.87 -1.00
N GLU A 116 13.48 7.03 -0.54
CA GLU A 116 14.89 7.42 -0.52
C GLU A 116 15.68 6.53 0.42
N THR A 117 15.06 6.16 1.53
CA THR A 117 15.62 5.24 2.53
C THR A 117 14.63 4.13 2.85
N GLY A 118 15.03 2.88 2.66
CA GLY A 118 14.20 1.72 2.98
C GLY A 118 13.68 0.97 1.75
N PRO A 119 12.82 -0.03 1.96
CA PRO A 119 12.22 -0.81 0.89
C PRO A 119 11.12 -0.02 0.17
N ASP A 120 10.87 -0.35 -1.08
CA ASP A 120 9.70 0.15 -1.81
C ASP A 120 8.40 -0.25 -1.09
N VAL A 121 7.39 0.59 -1.17
CA VAL A 121 6.13 0.43 -0.46
C VAL A 121 4.98 0.43 -1.45
N ASN A 122 4.06 -0.51 -1.31
CA ASN A 122 2.81 -0.50 -2.05
C ASN A 122 1.80 0.42 -1.33
N VAL A 123 1.14 1.26 -2.10
CA VAL A 123 0.15 2.21 -1.59
C VAL A 123 -1.17 1.95 -2.30
N ARG A 124 -2.22 1.63 -1.56
CA ARG A 124 -3.59 1.63 -2.10
C ARG A 124 -4.18 3.01 -1.97
N VAL A 125 -4.87 3.44 -3.00
CA VAL A 125 -5.47 4.77 -3.10
C VAL A 125 -6.96 4.62 -3.29
N SER A 126 -7.74 5.37 -2.50
CA SER A 126 -9.17 5.55 -2.72
C SER A 126 -9.46 7.05 -2.81
N ILE A 127 -10.06 7.47 -3.91
CA ILE A 127 -10.50 8.83 -4.16
C ILE A 127 -12.01 8.87 -4.06
N LEU A 128 -12.53 9.82 -3.29
CA LEU A 128 -13.96 10.00 -3.07
C LEU A 128 -14.34 11.46 -3.29
N PRO A 129 -15.29 11.78 -4.18
CA PRO A 129 -15.86 13.12 -4.29
C PRO A 129 -16.52 13.57 -3.00
N THR A 130 -16.25 14.79 -2.55
CA THR A 130 -16.88 15.44 -1.41
C THR A 130 -17.37 16.83 -1.77
N VAL A 131 -18.08 17.49 -0.86
CA VAL A 131 -18.64 18.85 -1.08
C VAL A 131 -17.55 19.88 -1.43
N PHE A 132 -16.36 19.74 -0.85
CA PHE A 132 -15.26 20.69 -1.05
C PHE A 132 -14.19 20.20 -2.04
N GLY A 133 -14.41 19.09 -2.73
CA GLY A 133 -13.47 18.50 -3.70
C GLY A 133 -13.26 17.02 -3.40
N GLU A 134 -12.27 16.43 -4.04
CA GLU A 134 -11.99 14.99 -3.90
C GLU A 134 -11.14 14.72 -2.66
N LYS A 135 -11.62 13.86 -1.77
CA LYS A 135 -10.84 13.32 -0.66
C LYS A 135 -10.01 12.14 -1.17
N ALA A 136 -8.75 12.05 -0.77
CA ALA A 136 -7.92 10.87 -1.00
C ALA A 136 -7.55 10.18 0.32
N VAL A 137 -7.57 8.86 0.29
CA VAL A 137 -7.02 8.01 1.36
C VAL A 137 -5.98 7.11 0.74
N LEU A 138 -4.74 7.21 1.26
CA LEU A 138 -3.61 6.40 0.83
C LEU A 138 -3.30 5.41 1.96
N ARG A 139 -3.58 4.13 1.75
CA ARG A 139 -3.23 3.07 2.69
C ARG A 139 -1.84 2.55 2.41
N ILE A 140 -0.98 2.64 3.39
CA ILE A 140 0.40 2.16 3.32
C ILE A 140 0.42 0.65 3.59
N LEU A 141 0.77 -0.12 2.57
CA LEU A 141 0.95 -1.55 2.70
C LEU A 141 2.44 -1.81 2.97
N SER A 142 2.80 -1.80 4.25
CA SER A 142 4.20 -2.03 4.60
C SER A 142 4.61 -3.46 4.24
N SER A 143 5.60 -3.59 3.36
CA SER A 143 6.24 -4.87 3.01
C SER A 143 7.07 -5.46 4.17
N ASN A 144 7.12 -4.76 5.29
CA ASN A 144 8.03 -5.05 6.41
C ASN A 144 7.62 -6.19 7.33
N THR A 145 6.53 -6.91 7.06
CA THR A 145 6.34 -8.19 7.72
C THR A 145 7.26 -9.24 7.08
N TYR A 146 8.57 -8.96 7.08
CA TYR A 146 9.56 -9.99 6.85
C TYR A 146 9.52 -10.94 8.06
N ILE A 147 8.66 -11.92 8.02
CA ILE A 147 8.92 -13.14 8.75
C ILE A 147 10.04 -13.85 7.97
N LYS A 148 11.25 -13.30 8.03
CA LYS A 148 12.46 -14.06 7.71
C LYS A 148 12.46 -15.21 8.68
N ASN A 149 12.25 -16.43 8.19
CA ASN A 149 12.29 -17.67 8.97
C ASN A 149 11.19 -17.84 10.04
N ALA A 150 9.92 -17.64 9.69
CA ALA A 150 8.89 -18.28 10.49
C ALA A 150 9.05 -19.79 10.27
N ASN A 151 9.68 -20.46 11.20
CA ASN A 151 9.69 -21.91 11.22
C ASN A 151 8.25 -22.40 11.05
N HIS A 152 8.05 -23.38 10.18
CA HIS A 152 6.75 -24.03 9.99
C HIS A 152 5.60 -23.08 9.53
N PHE A 153 5.89 -22.02 8.75
CA PHE A 153 4.89 -21.04 8.28
C PHE A 153 4.07 -20.40 9.41
N GLY A 154 4.62 -20.30 10.63
CA GLY A 154 3.90 -19.83 11.81
C GLY A 154 2.94 -20.86 12.40
N MET A 155 2.93 -22.10 11.92
CA MET A 155 2.15 -23.21 12.46
C MET A 155 2.89 -23.87 13.62
N ASN A 156 2.13 -24.51 14.52
CA ASN A 156 2.74 -25.42 15.48
C ASN A 156 3.23 -26.71 14.79
N ASP A 157 4.11 -27.47 15.44
CA ASP A 157 4.75 -28.65 14.86
C ASP A 157 3.75 -29.71 14.38
N GLU A 158 2.66 -29.92 15.09
CA GLU A 158 1.64 -30.90 14.73
C GLU A 158 0.92 -30.50 13.45
N THR A 159 0.47 -29.23 13.37
CA THR A 159 -0.20 -28.70 12.19
C THR A 159 0.73 -28.71 10.99
N TYR A 160 1.98 -28.30 11.17
CA TYR A 160 2.97 -28.29 10.11
C TYR A 160 3.25 -29.70 9.55
N ARG A 161 3.42 -30.72 10.41
CA ARG A 161 3.62 -32.10 9.98
C ARG A 161 2.44 -32.66 9.17
N ARG A 162 1.23 -32.21 9.44
CA ARG A 162 0.04 -32.55 8.66
C ARG A 162 -0.06 -31.78 7.36
N PHE A 163 0.38 -30.53 7.35
CA PHE A 163 0.29 -29.66 6.19
C PHE A 163 1.37 -29.94 5.15
N LEU A 164 2.60 -30.16 5.56
CA LEU A 164 3.74 -30.34 4.67
C LEU A 164 3.55 -31.42 3.58
N PRO A 165 2.98 -32.61 3.85
CA PRO A 165 2.72 -33.60 2.82
C PRO A 165 1.73 -33.14 1.74
N LEU A 166 0.84 -32.18 2.04
CA LEU A 166 -0.11 -31.65 1.07
C LEU A 166 0.60 -30.85 -0.02
N LEU A 167 1.69 -30.15 0.31
CA LEU A 167 2.50 -29.40 -0.64
C LEU A 167 3.29 -30.29 -1.61
N ASN A 168 3.38 -31.58 -1.33
CA ASN A 168 4.07 -32.58 -2.18
C ASN A 168 3.10 -33.36 -3.07
N ARG A 169 1.80 -33.07 -3.00
CA ARG A 169 0.82 -33.71 -3.86
C ARG A 169 0.97 -33.21 -5.29
N PRO A 170 0.87 -34.12 -6.28
CA PRO A 170 1.03 -33.74 -7.69
C PRO A 170 -0.14 -32.91 -8.21
N ASN A 171 -1.28 -32.94 -7.55
CA ASN A 171 -2.47 -32.18 -7.93
C ASN A 171 -3.36 -31.92 -6.70
N GLY A 172 -4.21 -30.93 -6.79
CA GLY A 172 -5.15 -30.57 -5.74
C GLY A 172 -5.34 -29.06 -5.63
N ILE A 173 -6.22 -28.66 -4.74
CA ILE A 173 -6.49 -27.27 -4.42
C ILE A 173 -6.34 -27.08 -2.91
N VAL A 174 -5.62 -26.04 -2.51
CA VAL A 174 -5.47 -25.64 -1.11
C VAL A 174 -6.14 -24.28 -0.91
N TYR A 175 -7.11 -24.21 -0.01
CA TYR A 175 -7.76 -22.97 0.38
C TYR A 175 -7.28 -22.52 1.75
N LEU A 176 -6.87 -21.24 1.85
CA LEU A 176 -6.61 -20.58 3.12
C LEU A 176 -7.76 -19.60 3.42
N THR A 177 -8.46 -19.84 4.52
CA THR A 177 -9.59 -19.01 4.95
C THR A 177 -9.31 -18.36 6.30
N GLY A 178 -9.98 -17.23 6.57
CA GLY A 178 -9.85 -16.52 7.84
C GLY A 178 -10.19 -15.02 7.68
N PRO A 179 -10.32 -14.30 8.79
CA PRO A 179 -10.60 -12.86 8.77
C PRO A 179 -9.45 -12.04 8.18
N THR A 180 -9.69 -10.76 7.93
CA THR A 180 -8.65 -9.81 7.53
C THR A 180 -7.56 -9.74 8.60
N GLY A 181 -6.30 -9.70 8.19
CA GLY A 181 -5.16 -9.65 9.10
C GLY A 181 -4.76 -10.99 9.72
N SER A 182 -5.43 -12.10 9.40
CA SER A 182 -5.10 -13.44 9.95
C SER A 182 -3.84 -14.08 9.36
N GLY A 183 -3.16 -13.41 8.43
CA GLY A 183 -1.91 -13.89 7.83
C GLY A 183 -2.07 -14.79 6.61
N LYS A 184 -3.26 -14.84 5.97
CA LYS A 184 -3.50 -15.67 4.77
C LYS A 184 -2.45 -15.46 3.68
N THR A 185 -2.31 -14.22 3.21
CA THR A 185 -1.34 -13.86 2.15
C THR A 185 0.08 -14.16 2.58
N THR A 186 0.44 -13.88 3.83
CA THR A 186 1.77 -14.17 4.38
C THR A 186 2.07 -15.67 4.31
N THR A 187 1.13 -16.50 4.75
CA THR A 187 1.28 -17.97 4.70
C THR A 187 1.37 -18.47 3.26
N LEU A 188 0.50 -17.97 2.35
CA LEU A 188 0.56 -18.33 0.93
C LEU A 188 1.92 -17.99 0.32
N TYR A 189 2.44 -16.79 0.56
CA TYR A 189 3.71 -16.36 0.03
C TYR A 189 4.88 -17.20 0.55
N MET A 190 4.88 -17.58 1.82
CA MET A 190 5.88 -18.49 2.39
C MET A 190 5.83 -19.87 1.74
N VAL A 191 4.62 -20.41 1.56
CA VAL A 191 4.39 -21.69 0.88
C VAL A 191 4.91 -21.64 -0.55
N LEU A 192 4.54 -20.58 -1.32
CA LEU A 192 4.97 -20.42 -2.70
C LEU A 192 6.49 -20.30 -2.81
N GLN A 193 7.15 -19.55 -1.93
CA GLN A 193 8.61 -19.46 -1.90
C GLN A 193 9.26 -20.84 -1.68
N THR A 194 8.73 -21.62 -0.74
CA THR A 194 9.22 -23.00 -0.48
C THR A 194 9.02 -23.91 -1.69
N ILE A 195 7.90 -23.78 -2.40
CA ILE A 195 7.63 -24.56 -3.61
C ILE A 195 8.56 -24.12 -4.76
N ALA A 196 8.76 -22.82 -4.93
CA ALA A 196 9.60 -22.26 -6.01
C ALA A 196 11.10 -22.67 -5.89
N GLU A 197 11.56 -23.13 -4.71
CA GLU A 197 12.89 -23.69 -4.54
C GLU A 197 13.07 -25.05 -5.25
N ARG A 198 11.97 -25.73 -5.61
CA ARG A 198 11.96 -27.06 -6.22
C ARG A 198 12.14 -27.06 -7.75
N GLN A 199 12.46 -25.92 -8.38
CA GLN A 199 12.60 -25.79 -9.83
C GLN A 199 11.31 -26.06 -10.62
N VAL A 200 10.18 -25.63 -10.09
CA VAL A 200 8.85 -25.71 -10.71
C VAL A 200 8.39 -24.34 -11.20
N ASN A 201 7.52 -24.31 -12.20
CA ASN A 201 6.92 -23.09 -12.73
C ASN A 201 5.76 -22.64 -11.84
N VAL A 202 6.02 -21.62 -11.03
CA VAL A 202 5.02 -21.02 -10.13
C VAL A 202 4.53 -19.70 -10.69
N SER A 203 3.22 -19.57 -10.84
CA SER A 203 2.58 -18.36 -11.34
C SER A 203 1.47 -17.91 -10.41
N THR A 204 1.25 -16.59 -10.29
CA THR A 204 0.14 -16.05 -9.50
C THR A 204 -0.70 -15.08 -10.30
N ILE A 205 -1.96 -14.89 -9.85
CA ILE A 205 -2.80 -13.78 -10.25
C ILE A 205 -3.41 -13.14 -9.02
N GLU A 206 -3.19 -11.85 -8.84
CA GLU A 206 -3.39 -11.14 -7.58
C GLU A 206 -4.05 -9.78 -7.79
N ASP A 207 -4.80 -9.28 -6.78
CA ASP A 207 -5.40 -7.94 -6.79
C ASP A 207 -5.29 -7.24 -5.42
N PRO A 208 -4.21 -6.46 -5.22
CA PRO A 208 -2.98 -6.40 -6.02
C PRO A 208 -1.90 -7.40 -5.54
N VAL A 209 -0.76 -7.42 -6.24
CA VAL A 209 0.47 -8.07 -5.76
C VAL A 209 0.97 -7.31 -4.53
N GLU A 210 0.99 -7.97 -3.37
CA GLU A 210 1.39 -7.31 -2.11
C GLU A 210 2.90 -7.11 -2.01
N ARG A 211 3.69 -8.05 -2.55
CA ARG A 211 5.16 -7.95 -2.64
C ARG A 211 5.70 -8.84 -3.76
N ASN A 212 6.87 -8.51 -4.27
CA ASN A 212 7.56 -9.35 -5.26
C ASN A 212 8.20 -10.57 -4.60
N LEU A 213 7.98 -11.72 -5.19
CA LEU A 213 8.58 -12.99 -4.79
C LEU A 213 9.62 -13.42 -5.83
N ALA A 214 10.79 -13.85 -5.36
CA ALA A 214 11.82 -14.35 -6.26
C ALA A 214 11.39 -15.70 -6.88
N ARG A 215 11.71 -15.90 -8.16
CA ARG A 215 11.40 -17.12 -8.93
C ARG A 215 9.91 -17.42 -9.12
N ILE A 216 9.03 -16.45 -8.94
CA ILE A 216 7.59 -16.57 -9.11
C ILE A 216 7.11 -15.53 -10.11
N ASN A 217 6.34 -15.95 -11.08
CA ASN A 217 5.75 -15.07 -12.09
C ASN A 217 4.43 -14.52 -11.54
N GLN A 218 4.45 -13.28 -11.05
CA GLN A 218 3.29 -12.65 -10.42
C GLN A 218 2.58 -11.76 -11.43
N THR A 219 1.30 -12.02 -11.66
CA THR A 219 0.43 -11.24 -12.53
C THR A 219 -0.54 -10.43 -11.67
N GLN A 220 -0.61 -9.14 -11.90
CA GLN A 220 -1.55 -8.26 -11.24
C GLN A 220 -2.77 -8.00 -12.11
N VAL A 221 -3.96 -8.14 -11.53
CA VAL A 221 -5.23 -7.78 -12.18
C VAL A 221 -5.21 -6.31 -12.61
N ASN A 222 -5.70 -6.05 -13.82
CA ASN A 222 -5.89 -4.70 -14.35
C ASN A 222 -7.22 -4.65 -15.13
N ASN A 223 -8.29 -4.34 -14.42
CA ASN A 223 -9.65 -4.32 -14.98
C ASN A 223 -9.80 -3.28 -16.11
N ILE A 224 -9.04 -2.17 -16.06
CA ILE A 224 -9.06 -1.13 -17.09
C ILE A 224 -8.53 -1.69 -18.42
N ALA A 225 -7.46 -2.50 -18.35
CA ALA A 225 -6.89 -3.17 -19.52
C ALA A 225 -7.62 -4.47 -19.91
N GLY A 226 -8.69 -4.86 -19.20
CA GLY A 226 -9.41 -6.11 -19.43
C GLY A 226 -8.70 -7.36 -18.87
N LEU A 227 -7.64 -7.19 -18.08
CA LEU A 227 -6.97 -8.30 -17.40
C LEU A 227 -7.67 -8.57 -16.07
N THR A 228 -8.67 -9.43 -16.10
CA THR A 228 -9.42 -9.90 -14.94
C THR A 228 -8.84 -11.19 -14.37
N PHE A 229 -9.30 -11.63 -13.20
CA PHE A 229 -8.94 -12.96 -12.67
C PHE A 229 -9.26 -14.07 -13.66
N GLU A 230 -10.42 -14.01 -14.32
CA GLU A 230 -10.85 -15.03 -15.29
C GLU A 230 -9.93 -15.04 -16.52
N SER A 231 -9.73 -13.89 -17.17
CA SER A 231 -8.89 -13.79 -18.36
C SER A 231 -7.43 -14.14 -18.06
N GLY A 232 -6.92 -13.73 -16.90
CA GLY A 232 -5.59 -14.04 -16.43
C GLY A 232 -5.40 -15.52 -16.13
N LEU A 233 -6.32 -16.15 -15.40
CA LEU A 233 -6.26 -17.59 -15.13
C LEU A 233 -6.30 -18.41 -16.43
N ARG A 234 -7.17 -18.07 -17.38
CA ARG A 234 -7.22 -18.70 -18.70
C ARG A 234 -5.89 -18.58 -19.45
N ALA A 235 -5.18 -17.46 -19.31
CA ALA A 235 -3.87 -17.27 -19.89
C ALA A 235 -2.80 -18.11 -19.17
N LEU A 236 -2.79 -18.11 -17.84
CA LEU A 236 -1.84 -18.87 -17.03
C LEU A 236 -1.88 -20.37 -17.33
N LEU A 237 -3.06 -20.94 -17.54
CA LEU A 237 -3.22 -22.36 -17.92
C LEU A 237 -2.52 -22.75 -19.24
N ARG A 238 -2.13 -21.77 -20.07
CA ARG A 238 -1.35 -21.99 -21.29
C ARG A 238 0.13 -21.68 -21.17
N GLN A 239 0.58 -21.34 -19.96
CA GLN A 239 1.98 -21.00 -19.65
C GLN A 239 2.74 -22.15 -18.98
N ASP A 240 2.24 -23.38 -19.14
CA ASP A 240 2.83 -24.59 -18.53
C ASP A 240 3.11 -24.45 -17.04
N PRO A 241 2.11 -24.05 -16.23
CA PRO A 241 2.29 -23.85 -14.80
C PRO A 241 2.22 -25.19 -14.04
N ASP A 242 3.15 -25.40 -13.12
CA ASP A 242 3.07 -26.49 -12.13
C ASP A 242 2.20 -26.06 -10.93
N VAL A 243 2.26 -24.78 -10.55
CA VAL A 243 1.50 -24.22 -9.42
C VAL A 243 0.94 -22.86 -9.81
N ILE A 244 -0.34 -22.65 -9.51
CA ILE A 244 -1.05 -21.38 -9.68
C ILE A 244 -1.64 -20.93 -8.33
N MET A 245 -1.47 -19.64 -7.99
CA MET A 245 -2.14 -18.98 -6.87
C MET A 245 -2.95 -17.78 -7.37
#